data_247179e72609d42c9845c3ed91c2cfb4
#
_entry.id   247179e72609d42c9845c3ed91c2cfb4
#
_cell.length_a   1.000
_cell.length_b   1.000
_cell.length_c   1.000
_cell.angle_alpha   90.00
_cell.angle_beta   90.00
_cell.angle_gamma   90.00
#
_symmetry.space_group_name_H-M   'P 1'
#
loop_
_entity.id
_entity.type
_entity.pdbx_description
1 polymer ?
#
loop_
_entity_poly.entity_id
_entity_poly.type
_entity_poly.pdbx_seq_one_letter_code
_entity_poly.pdbx_strand_id
1 'polypeptide(L)'
;MKKDNGTHRIRKGILAVFMNLILIIFSLSCIFPMIWMLYSSLKEKRAFNADIVGLPKNPTLINYIRILSNSDYHLGESMFNSVRTTTLSIILIVLFSFIVGYILARVHFKGNRALYVMFLMGMLIPIHSLLVPIYVVFKKCGISDQWYTLLLPYVSFGLPMGIFLVEGYVKTIPVSLEEAAAID
;
A
#
# COMPACT_ATOMS: atom_id res chain seq x y z
N MET A 1 26.07 -16.08 -47.30
CA MET A 1 24.98 -16.35 -46.34
C MET A 1 24.63 -15.09 -45.57
N LYS A 2 23.72 -14.24 -46.09
CA LYS A 2 23.35 -12.96 -45.47
C LYS A 2 21.89 -12.61 -45.86
N LYS A 3 20.93 -13.50 -45.54
CA LYS A 3 19.53 -13.31 -45.97
C LYS A 3 18.46 -13.49 -44.85
N ASP A 4 18.84 -13.49 -43.56
CA ASP A 4 17.91 -13.85 -42.48
C ASP A 4 17.57 -12.70 -41.49
N ASN A 5 18.18 -11.52 -41.66
CA ASN A 5 17.98 -10.42 -40.73
C ASN A 5 16.69 -9.62 -40.97
N GLY A 6 16.12 -9.64 -42.19
CA GLY A 6 14.93 -8.87 -42.52
C GLY A 6 13.64 -9.46 -41.96
N THR A 7 13.44 -10.75 -42.16
CA THR A 7 12.27 -11.51 -41.66
C THR A 7 12.21 -11.53 -40.13
N HIS A 8 13.36 -11.63 -39.49
CA HIS A 8 13.43 -11.60 -38.02
C HIS A 8 13.08 -10.23 -37.43
N ARG A 9 13.46 -9.14 -38.14
CA ARG A 9 13.16 -7.76 -37.75
C ARG A 9 11.67 -7.43 -37.94
N ILE A 10 11.08 -7.88 -39.05
CA ILE A 10 9.64 -7.72 -39.31
C ILE A 10 8.81 -8.48 -38.27
N ARG A 11 9.15 -9.72 -37.98
CA ARG A 11 8.46 -10.54 -36.95
C ARG A 11 8.55 -9.93 -35.56
N LYS A 12 9.70 -9.37 -35.16
CA LYS A 12 9.85 -8.63 -33.92
C LYS A 12 8.98 -7.36 -33.89
N GLY A 13 8.89 -6.63 -34.99
CA GLY A 13 8.03 -5.46 -35.13
C GLY A 13 6.55 -5.80 -34.97
N ILE A 14 6.06 -6.84 -35.64
CA ILE A 14 4.67 -7.31 -35.55
C ILE A 14 4.36 -7.76 -34.10
N LEU A 15 5.27 -8.52 -33.49
CA LEU A 15 5.10 -8.97 -32.10
C LEU A 15 5.06 -7.78 -31.11
N ALA A 16 5.91 -6.77 -31.31
CA ALA A 16 5.91 -5.57 -30.48
C ALA A 16 4.59 -4.78 -30.62
N VAL A 17 4.09 -4.63 -31.84
CA VAL A 17 2.78 -3.97 -32.09
C VAL A 17 1.65 -4.74 -31.40
N PHE A 18 1.63 -6.06 -31.55
CA PHE A 18 0.63 -6.91 -30.92
C PHE A 18 0.68 -6.83 -29.38
N MET A 19 1.88 -6.90 -28.81
CA MET A 19 2.07 -6.76 -27.36
C MET A 19 1.63 -5.37 -26.86
N ASN A 20 1.98 -4.31 -27.58
CA ASN A 20 1.54 -2.96 -27.23
C ASN A 20 0.02 -2.80 -27.30
N LEU A 21 -0.64 -3.42 -28.29
CA LEU A 21 -2.09 -3.41 -28.40
C LEU A 21 -2.74 -4.08 -27.19
N ILE A 22 -2.25 -5.24 -26.76
CA ILE A 22 -2.72 -5.93 -25.56
C ILE A 22 -2.54 -5.05 -24.32
N LEU A 23 -1.35 -4.44 -24.17
CA LEU A 23 -1.07 -3.56 -23.05
C LEU A 23 -1.99 -2.33 -23.02
N ILE A 24 -2.28 -1.74 -24.19
CA ILE A 24 -3.21 -0.61 -24.28
C ILE A 24 -4.62 -1.04 -23.86
N ILE A 25 -5.13 -2.16 -24.38
CA ILE A 25 -6.46 -2.67 -24.04
C ILE A 25 -6.53 -2.97 -22.52
N PHE A 26 -5.51 -3.61 -21.99
CA PHE A 26 -5.42 -3.90 -20.55
C PHE A 26 -5.39 -2.60 -19.72
N SER A 27 -4.58 -1.62 -20.10
CA SER A 27 -4.50 -0.33 -19.42
C SER A 27 -5.83 0.41 -19.45
N LEU A 28 -6.51 0.44 -20.59
CA LEU A 28 -7.84 1.04 -20.72
C LEU A 28 -8.88 0.33 -19.82
N SER A 29 -8.82 -1.00 -19.75
CA SER A 29 -9.71 -1.76 -18.88
C SER A 29 -9.49 -1.49 -17.39
N CYS A 30 -8.26 -1.19 -16.98
CA CYS A 30 -7.93 -0.80 -15.60
C CYS A 30 -8.35 0.65 -15.27
N ILE A 31 -8.28 1.55 -16.25
CA ILE A 31 -8.63 2.97 -16.07
C ILE A 31 -10.15 3.19 -16.14
N PHE A 32 -10.84 2.41 -16.97
CA PHE A 32 -12.28 2.57 -17.19
C PHE A 32 -13.12 2.58 -15.90
N PRO A 33 -12.96 1.64 -14.95
CA PRO A 33 -13.73 1.65 -13.71
C PRO A 33 -13.53 2.93 -12.88
N MET A 34 -12.33 3.50 -12.90
CA MET A 34 -12.05 4.76 -12.18
C MET A 34 -12.80 5.93 -12.80
N ILE A 35 -12.73 6.07 -14.14
CA ILE A 35 -13.46 7.11 -14.88
C ILE A 35 -14.97 6.90 -14.71
N TRP A 36 -15.43 5.65 -14.84
CA TRP A 36 -16.84 5.31 -14.64
C TRP A 36 -17.34 5.71 -13.25
N MET A 37 -16.59 5.43 -12.20
CA MET A 37 -16.92 5.79 -10.82
C MET A 37 -17.01 7.32 -10.65
N LEU A 38 -16.04 8.07 -11.24
CA LEU A 38 -16.02 9.52 -11.19
C LEU A 38 -17.28 10.14 -11.82
N TYR A 39 -17.63 9.78 -13.05
CA TYR A 39 -18.81 10.37 -13.67
C TYR A 39 -20.12 9.81 -13.12
N SER A 40 -20.13 8.56 -12.65
CA SER A 40 -21.31 7.97 -12.00
C SER A 40 -21.61 8.60 -10.65
N SER A 41 -20.61 9.07 -9.91
CA SER A 41 -20.80 9.79 -8.65
C SER A 41 -21.58 11.11 -8.82
N LEU A 42 -21.57 11.68 -10.05
CA LEU A 42 -22.32 12.88 -10.42
C LEU A 42 -23.77 12.61 -10.85
N LYS A 43 -24.21 11.35 -10.85
CA LYS A 43 -25.60 10.99 -11.15
C LYS A 43 -26.44 10.94 -9.89
N GLU A 44 -27.67 11.47 -9.97
CA GLU A 44 -28.68 11.16 -8.94
C GLU A 44 -29.03 9.67 -8.95
N LYS A 45 -29.48 9.16 -7.80
CA LYS A 45 -29.84 7.73 -7.63
C LYS A 45 -30.82 7.24 -8.70
N ARG A 46 -31.81 8.06 -9.09
CA ARG A 46 -32.79 7.68 -10.14
C ARG A 46 -32.12 7.58 -11.52
N ALA A 47 -31.29 8.53 -11.88
CA ALA A 47 -30.57 8.55 -13.14
C ALA A 47 -29.53 7.42 -13.22
N PHE A 48 -28.88 7.10 -12.12
CA PHE A 48 -27.95 5.95 -12.04
C PHE A 48 -28.68 4.63 -12.26
N ASN A 49 -29.83 4.42 -11.61
CA ASN A 49 -30.59 3.18 -11.76
C ASN A 49 -31.20 3.02 -13.16
N ALA A 50 -31.50 4.13 -13.84
CA ALA A 50 -32.01 4.10 -15.21
C ALA A 50 -30.94 3.83 -16.26
N ASP A 51 -29.73 4.28 -16.04
CA ASP A 51 -28.57 4.06 -16.93
C ASP A 51 -27.30 3.99 -16.11
N ILE A 52 -26.83 2.76 -15.84
CA ILE A 52 -25.68 2.52 -14.97
C ILE A 52 -24.37 2.94 -15.64
N VAL A 53 -24.21 2.68 -16.95
CA VAL A 53 -22.93 2.83 -17.65
C VAL A 53 -22.78 4.16 -18.38
N GLY A 54 -23.86 4.75 -18.86
CA GLY A 54 -23.81 5.98 -19.66
C GLY A 54 -23.31 7.20 -18.89
N LEU A 55 -23.01 8.27 -19.60
CA LEU A 55 -22.60 9.54 -19.01
C LEU A 55 -23.78 10.25 -18.33
N PRO A 56 -23.55 11.08 -17.29
CA PRO A 56 -24.58 11.84 -16.63
C PRO A 56 -25.18 12.88 -17.59
N LYS A 57 -26.48 12.84 -17.83
CA LYS A 57 -27.21 13.87 -18.63
C LYS A 57 -27.30 15.20 -17.87
N ASN A 58 -27.52 15.11 -16.56
CA ASN A 58 -27.59 16.25 -15.64
C ASN A 58 -26.63 15.97 -14.47
N PRO A 59 -25.34 16.35 -14.59
CA PRO A 59 -24.37 16.14 -13.52
C PRO A 59 -24.75 16.97 -12.29
N THR A 60 -24.68 16.37 -11.10
CA THR A 60 -25.03 17.01 -9.83
C THR A 60 -24.05 16.59 -8.73
N LEU A 61 -23.79 17.48 -7.80
CA LEU A 61 -22.98 17.24 -6.60
C LEU A 61 -23.82 16.79 -5.40
N ILE A 62 -25.11 16.50 -5.60
CA ILE A 62 -26.05 16.19 -4.50
C ILE A 62 -25.57 15.00 -3.64
N ASN A 63 -24.90 14.01 -4.23
CA ASN A 63 -24.36 12.87 -3.48
C ASN A 63 -23.25 13.32 -2.52
N TYR A 64 -22.35 14.19 -2.96
CA TYR A 64 -21.29 14.75 -2.14
C TYR A 64 -21.84 15.63 -1.03
N ILE A 65 -22.79 16.55 -1.37
CA ILE A 65 -23.45 17.41 -0.39
C ILE A 65 -24.14 16.55 0.67
N ARG A 66 -24.85 15.51 0.24
CA ARG A 66 -25.59 14.62 1.15
C ARG A 66 -24.67 13.88 2.12
N ILE A 67 -23.52 13.40 1.65
CA ILE A 67 -22.53 12.71 2.50
C ILE A 67 -21.85 13.69 3.47
N LEU A 68 -21.53 14.89 3.00
CA LEU A 68 -20.88 15.91 3.83
C LEU A 68 -21.81 16.53 4.86
N SER A 69 -23.12 16.68 4.52
CA SER A 69 -24.11 17.33 5.38
C SER A 69 -24.82 16.36 6.33
N ASN A 70 -24.70 15.05 6.10
CA ASN A 70 -25.38 14.07 6.96
C ASN A 70 -24.48 13.67 8.12
N SER A 71 -24.90 14.07 9.32
CA SER A 71 -24.23 13.74 10.59
C SER A 71 -24.14 12.24 10.87
N ASP A 72 -25.06 11.42 10.32
CA ASP A 72 -25.06 9.97 10.56
C ASP A 72 -23.83 9.25 9.98
N TYR A 73 -23.18 9.83 8.97
CA TYR A 73 -21.99 9.24 8.37
C TYR A 73 -20.70 9.52 9.13
N HIS A 74 -20.69 10.50 10.07
CA HIS A 74 -19.49 10.88 10.84
C HIS A 74 -18.22 11.00 10.00
N LEU A 75 -18.36 11.48 8.75
CA LEU A 75 -17.27 11.45 7.76
C LEU A 75 -16.03 12.21 8.24
N GLY A 76 -16.21 13.38 8.86
CA GLY A 76 -15.12 14.19 9.39
C GLY A 76 -14.32 13.44 10.47
N GLU A 77 -15.01 12.81 11.41
CA GLU A 77 -14.38 12.01 12.46
C GLU A 77 -13.65 10.78 11.89
N SER A 78 -14.28 10.10 10.94
CA SER A 78 -13.69 8.94 10.28
C SER A 78 -12.42 9.30 9.49
N MET A 79 -12.43 10.41 8.77
CA MET A 79 -11.26 10.93 8.07
C MET A 79 -10.15 11.34 9.04
N PHE A 80 -10.49 12.07 10.11
CA PHE A 80 -9.51 12.44 11.13
C PHE A 80 -8.89 11.21 11.79
N ASN A 81 -9.69 10.23 12.16
CA ASN A 81 -9.21 8.97 12.74
C ASN A 81 -8.31 8.21 11.77
N SER A 82 -8.65 8.15 10.49
CA SER A 82 -7.83 7.51 9.46
C SER A 82 -6.49 8.22 9.29
N VAL A 83 -6.48 9.55 9.16
CA VAL A 83 -5.25 10.34 9.03
C VAL A 83 -4.37 10.17 10.26
N ARG A 84 -4.95 10.29 11.45
CA ARG A 84 -4.22 10.12 12.73
C ARG A 84 -3.59 8.74 12.83
N THR A 85 -4.38 7.70 12.65
CA THR A 85 -3.92 6.31 12.77
C THR A 85 -2.84 5.99 11.74
N THR A 86 -3.03 6.40 10.48
CA THR A 86 -2.05 6.19 9.41
C THR A 86 -0.75 6.93 9.70
N THR A 87 -0.81 8.21 10.05
CA THR A 87 0.38 9.02 10.34
C THR A 87 1.18 8.45 11.50
N LEU A 88 0.52 8.12 12.60
CA LEU A 88 1.19 7.52 13.75
C LEU A 88 1.78 6.14 13.43
N SER A 89 1.06 5.30 12.68
CA SER A 89 1.59 4.00 12.25
C SER A 89 2.84 4.15 11.40
N ILE A 90 2.83 5.07 10.43
CA ILE A 90 4.00 5.33 9.56
C ILE A 90 5.19 5.79 10.40
N ILE A 91 4.99 6.76 11.29
CA ILE A 91 6.07 7.26 12.17
C ILE A 91 6.67 6.11 12.99
N LEU A 92 5.84 5.29 13.61
CA LEU A 92 6.31 4.16 14.43
C LEU A 92 7.00 3.09 13.58
N ILE A 93 6.45 2.74 12.42
CA ILE A 93 7.06 1.76 11.51
C ILE A 93 8.42 2.27 11.05
N VAL A 94 8.52 3.50 10.57
CA VAL A 94 9.78 4.08 10.07
C VAL A 94 10.81 4.14 11.19
N LEU A 95 10.44 4.65 12.38
CA LEU A 95 11.33 4.77 13.51
C LEU A 95 11.88 3.42 13.97
N PHE A 96 11.01 2.47 14.24
CA PHE A 96 11.43 1.15 14.72
C PHE A 96 12.14 0.34 13.65
N SER A 97 11.71 0.43 12.39
CA SER A 97 12.39 -0.23 11.27
C SER A 97 13.79 0.32 11.08
N PHE A 98 13.97 1.64 11.20
CA PHE A 98 15.28 2.26 11.10
C PHE A 98 16.21 1.80 12.24
N ILE A 99 15.74 1.86 13.47
CA ILE A 99 16.54 1.44 14.63
C ILE A 99 16.95 -0.04 14.51
N VAL A 100 15.96 -0.92 14.30
CA VAL A 100 16.22 -2.36 14.26
C VAL A 100 16.99 -2.75 13.01
N GLY A 101 16.63 -2.23 11.84
CA GLY A 101 17.29 -2.51 10.58
C GLY A 101 18.74 -2.03 10.56
N TYR A 102 19.02 -0.85 11.12
CA TYR A 102 20.38 -0.32 11.28
C TYR A 102 21.22 -1.22 12.21
N ILE A 103 20.68 -1.60 13.38
CA ILE A 103 21.39 -2.49 14.30
C ILE A 103 21.69 -3.84 13.63
N LEU A 104 20.73 -4.43 12.93
CA LEU A 104 20.91 -5.69 12.22
C LEU A 104 21.93 -5.61 11.08
N ALA A 105 22.06 -4.45 10.43
CA ALA A 105 23.01 -4.23 9.34
C ALA A 105 24.44 -3.98 9.83
N ARG A 106 24.60 -3.26 10.95
CA ARG A 106 25.91 -2.75 11.41
C ARG A 106 26.47 -3.48 12.62
N VAL A 107 25.62 -3.94 13.52
CA VAL A 107 26.08 -4.53 14.77
C VAL A 107 26.15 -6.05 14.66
N HIS A 108 27.35 -6.61 14.89
CA HIS A 108 27.57 -8.05 14.89
C HIS A 108 27.40 -8.61 16.31
N PHE A 109 26.35 -9.37 16.54
CA PHE A 109 26.09 -10.04 17.82
C PHE A 109 25.59 -11.48 17.61
N LYS A 110 25.73 -12.31 18.64
CA LYS A 110 25.23 -13.69 18.58
C LYS A 110 23.70 -13.67 18.45
N GLY A 111 23.17 -14.28 17.38
CA GLY A 111 21.74 -14.30 17.10
C GLY A 111 21.22 -13.24 16.13
N ASN A 112 22.08 -12.32 15.64
CA ASN A 112 21.68 -11.29 14.65
C ASN A 112 20.91 -11.92 13.47
N ARG A 113 21.46 -12.95 12.84
CA ARG A 113 20.84 -13.66 11.72
C ARG A 113 19.50 -14.32 12.09
N ALA A 114 19.40 -14.90 13.29
CA ALA A 114 18.18 -15.54 13.77
C ALA A 114 17.07 -14.49 13.99
N LEU A 115 17.42 -13.35 14.58
CA LEU A 115 16.50 -12.24 14.78
C LEU A 115 16.00 -11.67 13.44
N TYR A 116 16.91 -11.48 12.48
CA TYR A 116 16.53 -11.03 11.13
C TYR A 116 15.56 -12.01 10.45
N VAL A 117 15.88 -13.32 10.47
CA VAL A 117 15.01 -14.35 9.90
C VAL A 117 13.67 -14.40 10.62
N MET A 118 13.61 -14.19 11.94
CA MET A 118 12.36 -14.12 12.69
C MET A 118 11.45 -12.98 12.18
N PHE A 119 12.01 -11.79 11.91
CA PHE A 119 11.23 -10.70 11.30
C PHE A 119 10.76 -11.07 9.89
N LEU A 120 11.60 -11.68 9.05
CA LEU A 120 11.21 -12.13 7.72
C LEU A 120 10.08 -13.16 7.75
N MET A 121 10.11 -14.10 8.70
CA MET A 121 9.01 -15.05 8.89
C MET A 121 7.69 -14.37 9.23
N GLY A 122 7.73 -13.21 9.90
CA GLY A 122 6.54 -12.39 10.15
C GLY A 122 5.82 -11.97 8.88
N MET A 123 6.54 -11.78 7.76
CA MET A 123 5.94 -11.43 6.45
C MET A 123 5.16 -12.60 5.82
N LEU A 124 5.43 -13.83 6.23
CA LEU A 124 4.76 -15.01 5.72
C LEU A 124 3.41 -15.27 6.40
N ILE A 125 3.12 -14.55 7.48
CA ILE A 125 1.86 -14.72 8.21
C ILE A 125 0.74 -14.01 7.44
N PRO A 126 -0.30 -14.74 6.98
CA PRO A 126 -1.41 -14.12 6.25
C PRO A 126 -2.25 -13.27 7.20
N ILE A 127 -2.22 -11.95 7.02
CA ILE A 127 -2.92 -10.97 7.88
C ILE A 127 -4.40 -11.32 8.04
N HIS A 128 -5.06 -11.72 6.95
CA HIS A 128 -6.49 -12.03 6.97
C HIS A 128 -6.84 -13.21 7.88
N SER A 129 -5.93 -14.16 8.06
CA SER A 129 -6.13 -15.30 8.96
C SER A 129 -6.07 -14.90 10.44
N LEU A 130 -5.47 -13.76 10.74
CA LEU A 130 -5.31 -13.26 12.11
C LEU A 130 -6.40 -12.26 12.54
N LEU A 131 -7.30 -11.83 11.64
CA LEU A 131 -8.33 -10.84 11.97
C LEU A 131 -9.20 -11.26 13.16
N VAL A 132 -9.74 -12.49 13.15
CA VAL A 132 -10.58 -13.00 14.23
C VAL A 132 -9.79 -13.22 15.52
N PRO A 133 -8.62 -13.90 15.51
CA PRO A 133 -7.78 -14.03 16.71
C PRO A 133 -7.41 -12.68 17.34
N ILE A 134 -6.98 -11.69 16.55
CA ILE A 134 -6.62 -10.36 17.04
C ILE A 134 -7.82 -9.67 17.69
N TYR A 135 -8.98 -9.70 17.03
CA TYR A 135 -10.20 -9.13 17.59
C TYR A 135 -10.56 -9.75 18.95
N VAL A 136 -10.49 -11.08 19.06
CA VAL A 136 -10.77 -11.80 20.31
C VAL A 136 -9.79 -11.37 21.43
N VAL A 137 -8.50 -11.25 21.10
CA VAL A 137 -7.47 -10.78 22.06
C VAL A 137 -7.79 -9.36 22.51
N PHE A 138 -8.05 -8.44 21.57
CA PHE A 138 -8.35 -7.04 21.89
C PHE A 138 -9.60 -6.91 22.75
N LYS A 139 -10.63 -7.72 22.48
CA LYS A 139 -11.85 -7.75 23.29
C LYS A 139 -11.57 -8.24 24.70
N LYS A 140 -10.77 -9.31 24.85
CA LYS A 140 -10.37 -9.82 26.18
C LYS A 140 -9.52 -8.84 26.96
N CYS A 141 -8.68 -8.06 26.27
CA CYS A 141 -7.85 -7.02 26.88
C CYS A 141 -8.61 -5.69 27.14
N GLY A 142 -9.87 -5.57 26.70
CA GLY A 142 -10.67 -4.35 26.90
C GLY A 142 -10.23 -3.16 26.02
N ILE A 143 -9.50 -3.41 24.91
CA ILE A 143 -8.95 -2.37 24.04
C ILE A 143 -9.58 -2.37 22.64
N SER A 144 -10.67 -3.12 22.40
CA SER A 144 -11.24 -3.34 21.08
C SER A 144 -11.73 -2.07 20.38
N ASP A 145 -12.27 -1.11 21.11
CA ASP A 145 -12.90 0.10 20.53
C ASP A 145 -12.13 1.39 20.85
N GLN A 146 -10.84 1.27 21.14
CA GLN A 146 -10.02 2.44 21.40
C GLN A 146 -9.40 2.99 20.11
N TRP A 147 -9.17 4.30 20.06
CA TRP A 147 -8.60 4.98 18.91
C TRP A 147 -7.22 4.43 18.47
N TYR A 148 -6.46 3.87 19.40
CA TYR A 148 -5.12 3.31 19.16
C TYR A 148 -5.14 1.81 18.83
N THR A 149 -6.28 1.14 18.92
CA THR A 149 -6.38 -0.31 18.71
C THR A 149 -5.76 -0.76 17.38
N LEU A 150 -6.04 -0.03 16.31
CA LEU A 150 -5.53 -0.36 14.98
C LEU A 150 -4.04 -0.04 14.79
N LEU A 151 -3.43 0.78 15.66
CA LEU A 151 -1.98 1.04 15.58
C LEU A 151 -1.18 -0.25 15.80
N LEU A 152 -1.62 -1.10 16.73
CA LEU A 152 -0.91 -2.33 17.08
C LEU A 152 -0.73 -3.27 15.86
N PRO A 153 -1.80 -3.70 15.17
CA PRO A 153 -1.65 -4.55 14.02
C PRO A 153 -0.95 -3.84 12.84
N TYR A 154 -1.24 -2.56 12.58
CA TYR A 154 -0.60 -1.84 11.48
C TYR A 154 0.92 -1.75 11.65
N VAL A 155 1.38 -1.41 12.86
CA VAL A 155 2.81 -1.37 13.15
C VAL A 155 3.41 -2.77 13.12
N SER A 156 2.78 -3.75 13.77
CA SER A 156 3.30 -5.13 13.84
C SER A 156 3.47 -5.78 12.46
N PHE A 157 2.53 -5.58 11.55
CA PHE A 157 2.62 -6.12 10.19
C PHE A 157 3.49 -5.28 9.25
N GLY A 158 3.65 -3.98 9.52
CA GLY A 158 4.51 -3.10 8.74
C GLY A 158 6.00 -3.25 9.07
N LEU A 159 6.34 -3.57 10.32
CA LEU A 159 7.72 -3.66 10.80
C LEU A 159 8.60 -4.64 10.01
N PRO A 160 8.19 -5.89 9.74
CA PRO A 160 9.05 -6.85 9.04
C PRO A 160 9.54 -6.34 7.68
N MET A 161 8.64 -5.78 6.88
CA MET A 161 9.00 -5.19 5.58
C MET A 161 9.88 -3.96 5.72
N GLY A 162 9.56 -3.09 6.68
CA GLY A 162 10.37 -1.91 6.98
C GLY A 162 11.80 -2.28 7.38
N ILE A 163 11.96 -3.24 8.29
CA ILE A 163 13.27 -3.74 8.74
C ILE A 163 14.05 -4.36 7.58
N PHE A 164 13.39 -5.17 6.75
CA PHE A 164 14.01 -5.78 5.55
C PHE A 164 14.57 -4.71 4.61
N LEU A 165 13.78 -3.67 4.31
CA LEU A 165 14.20 -2.60 3.40
C LEU A 165 15.34 -1.77 3.98
N VAL A 166 15.26 -1.39 5.27
CA VAL A 166 16.29 -0.61 5.94
C VAL A 166 17.59 -1.40 6.06
N GLU A 167 17.53 -2.64 6.52
CA GLU A 167 18.71 -3.51 6.66
C GLU A 167 19.42 -3.70 5.30
N GLY A 168 18.66 -3.99 4.25
CA GLY A 168 19.18 -4.13 2.91
C GLY A 168 19.82 -2.85 2.38
N TYR A 169 19.18 -1.69 2.59
CA TYR A 169 19.71 -0.41 2.14
C TYR A 169 20.96 0.01 2.92
N VAL A 170 20.94 -0.09 4.25
CA VAL A 170 22.09 0.29 5.10
C VAL A 170 23.34 -0.52 4.74
N LYS A 171 23.20 -1.80 4.38
CA LYS A 171 24.33 -2.62 3.92
C LYS A 171 25.00 -2.12 2.63
N THR A 172 24.30 -1.35 1.81
CA THR A 172 24.86 -0.75 0.58
C THR A 172 25.71 0.50 0.86
N ILE A 173 25.56 1.11 2.03
CA ILE A 173 26.29 2.32 2.42
C ILE A 173 27.67 1.91 2.91
N PRO A 174 28.78 2.47 2.36
CA PRO A 174 30.13 2.21 2.85
C PRO A 174 30.31 2.65 4.31
N VAL A 175 30.92 1.79 5.13
CA VAL A 175 31.15 2.08 6.56
C VAL A 175 32.08 3.30 6.75
N SER A 176 32.97 3.56 5.79
CA SER A 176 33.85 4.72 5.80
C SER A 176 33.14 6.08 5.89
N LEU A 177 31.89 6.16 5.43
CA LEU A 177 31.07 7.38 5.59
C LEU A 177 30.67 7.61 7.06
N GLU A 178 30.36 6.54 7.77
CA GLU A 178 30.01 6.60 9.19
C GLU A 178 31.25 6.89 10.04
N GLU A 179 32.40 6.30 9.67
CA GLU A 179 33.69 6.57 10.33
C GLU A 179 34.12 8.04 10.13
N ALA A 180 33.92 8.58 8.92
CA ALA A 180 34.20 10.00 8.66
C ALA A 180 33.33 10.94 9.51
N ALA A 181 32.02 10.64 9.60
CA ALA A 181 31.09 11.41 10.42
C ALA A 181 31.36 11.31 11.94
N ALA A 182 32.06 10.28 12.38
CA ALA A 182 32.45 10.13 13.80
C ALA A 182 33.72 10.91 14.18
N ILE A 183 34.47 11.41 13.19
CA ILE A 183 35.71 12.18 13.38
C ILE A 183 35.42 13.69 13.37
N ASP A 184 34.38 14.14 12.67
CA ASP A 184 33.91 15.54 12.63
C ASP A 184 33.05 15.88 13.88
#